data_660e1a0995eeb122ab7c4205d19fb44c
#
_entry.id   660e1a0995eeb122ab7c4205d19fb44c
#
_cell.length_a   1.000
_cell.length_b   1.000
_cell.length_c   1.000
_cell.angle_alpha   90.00
_cell.angle_beta   90.00
_cell.angle_gamma   90.00
#
_symmetry.space_group_name_H-M   'P 1'
#
loop_
_entity.id
_entity.type
_entity.pdbx_description
1 polymer ?
#
loop_
_entity_poly.entity_id
_entity_poly.type
_entity_poly.pdbx_seq_one_letter_code
_entity_poly.pdbx_strand_id
1 'polypeptide(L)'
;MTRSAKFLKRSVALGAATLAALSLQPSTAGAAGAPTPSSGTPGTRVVGGVPAAQGEFPFMVRLSMGCGGSLYRQDIVLTAAHCVDGSGNNTSITATAGVVDLQSSSAVKVKSTKVLQAPGYNGNGKDWALIKLARPITNLSTLRTTTDGRYDQGDFVVAGWGAAREGGGQQRYLRKATVPFVDTPTCQRVYGSAYIPGEEICAGIMRTGGVDTCQGDSGGPMFRKDDAGAWVQVGIVSWGEGCARPGKPGVYTRVSAFSQAIAKAADQLRR
;
A
#
# COMPACT_ATOMS: atom_id res chain seq x y z
N MET A 1 -46.55 -10.79 29.87
CA MET A 1 -46.50 -11.67 31.09
C MET A 1 -45.14 -11.50 31.70
N THR A 2 -45.15 -10.84 32.80
CA THR A 2 -44.09 -10.51 33.74
C THR A 2 -43.48 -11.73 34.40
N ARG A 3 -42.17 -11.75 34.63
CA ARG A 3 -41.59 -12.16 35.92
C ARG A 3 -40.14 -11.73 36.06
N SER A 4 -40.05 -10.91 37.01
CA SER A 4 -38.97 -10.27 37.76
C SER A 4 -38.37 -11.17 38.84
N ALA A 5 -37.25 -10.73 39.37
CA ALA A 5 -36.65 -10.96 40.70
C ALA A 5 -35.61 -12.09 40.78
N LYS A 6 -34.53 -12.05 41.60
CA LYS A 6 -34.23 -11.21 42.78
C LYS A 6 -32.73 -11.29 43.12
N PHE A 7 -32.25 -10.23 43.68
CA PHE A 7 -31.03 -10.04 44.49
C PHE A 7 -30.74 -11.12 45.53
N LEU A 8 -29.45 -11.38 45.79
CA LEU A 8 -29.00 -11.70 47.14
C LEU A 8 -27.59 -11.14 47.42
N LYS A 9 -27.57 -10.18 48.34
CA LYS A 9 -26.34 -9.70 49.05
C LYS A 9 -26.08 -10.58 50.28
N ARG A 10 -24.78 -10.80 50.65
CA ARG A 10 -24.27 -11.02 52.02
C ARG A 10 -22.76 -10.80 51.97
N SER A 11 -22.16 -9.83 52.52
CA SER A 11 -21.85 -9.34 53.88
C SER A 11 -20.73 -10.15 54.59
N VAL A 12 -19.57 -9.54 54.74
CA VAL A 12 -18.68 -9.26 55.89
C VAL A 12 -18.10 -10.42 56.69
N ALA A 13 -16.80 -10.42 56.86
CA ALA A 13 -16.14 -10.71 58.13
C ALA A 13 -14.75 -10.02 58.19
N LEU A 14 -14.57 -9.23 59.25
CA LEU A 14 -13.32 -8.65 59.75
C LEU A 14 -12.44 -9.73 60.41
N GLY A 15 -11.12 -9.56 60.34
CA GLY A 15 -10.20 -10.36 61.11
C GLY A 15 -8.82 -9.68 61.24
N ALA A 16 -8.46 -9.38 62.41
CA ALA A 16 -7.57 -8.50 63.08
C ALA A 16 -6.04 -8.71 62.83
N ALA A 17 -5.36 -7.66 63.21
CA ALA A 17 -3.92 -7.35 63.18
C ALA A 17 -3.02 -8.29 63.96
N THR A 18 -1.75 -8.40 63.54
CA THR A 18 -0.61 -8.65 64.43
C THR A 18 0.58 -7.76 63.96
N LEU A 19 0.99 -6.91 64.88
CA LEU A 19 2.27 -6.16 64.83
C LEU A 19 3.45 -7.11 65.08
N ALA A 20 4.51 -6.95 64.32
CA ALA A 20 5.83 -7.39 64.72
C ALA A 20 6.88 -6.38 64.28
N ALA A 21 7.76 -6.05 65.19
CA ALA A 21 8.64 -4.88 65.20
C ALA A 21 9.92 -5.03 64.38
N LEU A 22 10.39 -3.84 63.97
CA LEU A 22 11.70 -3.35 63.57
C LEU A 22 12.91 -4.29 63.68
N SER A 23 13.69 -4.26 62.58
CA SER A 23 15.16 -4.16 62.62
C SER A 23 15.65 -3.31 61.46
N LEU A 24 16.19 -2.13 61.82
CA LEU A 24 16.94 -1.24 60.90
C LEU A 24 18.30 -1.84 60.61
N GLN A 25 18.62 -2.07 59.33
CA GLN A 25 19.99 -2.16 58.85
C GLN A 25 20.23 -1.08 57.79
N PRO A 26 21.30 -0.31 57.80
CA PRO A 26 21.65 0.61 56.78
C PRO A 26 22.33 -0.12 55.63
N SER A 27 21.61 -0.26 54.50
CA SER A 27 22.19 -0.74 53.24
C SER A 27 22.72 0.47 52.46
N THR A 28 23.99 0.42 52.16
CA THR A 28 24.71 1.33 51.26
C THR A 28 24.01 1.45 49.92
N ALA A 29 23.67 2.66 49.53
CA ALA A 29 23.12 3.00 48.21
C ALA A 29 24.16 2.76 47.11
N GLY A 30 24.04 1.63 46.44
CA GLY A 30 24.61 1.45 45.13
C GLY A 30 23.72 2.22 44.12
N ALA A 31 24.29 3.24 43.47
CA ALA A 31 23.63 3.94 42.38
C ALA A 31 23.36 2.94 41.24
N ALA A 32 22.14 2.41 41.20
CA ALA A 32 21.62 1.74 40.00
C ALA A 32 21.43 2.77 38.95
N GLY A 33 22.23 2.70 37.90
CA GLY A 33 22.08 3.53 36.72
C GLY A 33 20.63 3.42 36.21
N ALA A 34 20.00 4.58 36.01
CA ALA A 34 18.70 4.66 35.35
C ALA A 34 18.77 3.90 34.01
N PRO A 35 17.76 3.07 33.69
CA PRO A 35 17.69 2.48 32.36
C PRO A 35 17.63 3.62 31.36
N THR A 36 18.65 3.73 30.50
CA THR A 36 18.60 4.56 29.32
C THR A 36 17.34 4.20 28.56
N PRO A 37 16.49 5.17 28.13
CA PRO A 37 15.38 4.87 27.26
C PRO A 37 15.97 4.26 26.00
N SER A 38 15.65 2.98 25.78
CA SER A 38 15.86 2.30 24.52
C SER A 38 15.24 3.20 23.45
N SER A 39 16.08 3.79 22.61
CA SER A 39 15.65 4.44 21.37
C SER A 39 15.03 3.32 20.51
N GLY A 40 13.75 3.07 20.76
CA GLY A 40 12.94 2.21 19.90
C GLY A 40 13.01 2.78 18.50
N THR A 41 13.68 2.08 17.61
CA THR A 41 13.64 2.33 16.17
C THR A 41 12.16 2.46 15.79
N PRO A 42 11.71 3.59 15.16
CA PRO A 42 10.33 3.71 14.74
C PRO A 42 9.98 2.53 13.85
N GLY A 43 9.02 1.72 14.28
CA GLY A 43 8.62 0.49 13.60
C GLY A 43 8.28 0.73 12.13
N THR A 44 8.82 -0.11 11.33
CA THR A 44 8.69 -0.27 9.86
C THR A 44 7.23 -0.40 9.41
N ARG A 45 6.80 0.39 8.41
CA ARG A 45 5.38 0.55 7.99
C ARG A 45 5.22 1.07 6.53
N VAL A 46 5.10 0.46 5.57
CA VAL A 46 4.33 -0.40 4.63
C VAL A 46 4.45 -1.69 5.35
N VAL A 47 3.52 -2.60 5.36
CA VAL A 47 3.76 -3.75 6.22
C VAL A 47 5.20 -4.21 5.97
N GLY A 48 6.08 -4.06 6.95
CA GLY A 48 7.52 -4.34 6.81
C GLY A 48 8.37 -3.39 5.93
N GLY A 49 7.82 -2.29 5.37
CA GLY A 49 8.57 -1.36 4.52
C GLY A 49 9.33 -0.25 5.27
N VAL A 50 10.15 0.49 4.54
CA VAL A 50 10.95 1.61 5.06
C VAL A 50 10.49 2.94 4.43
N PRO A 51 10.75 4.11 5.05
CA PRO A 51 10.49 5.40 4.43
C PRO A 51 11.22 5.53 3.09
N ALA A 52 10.54 6.09 2.09
CA ALA A 52 11.18 6.50 0.85
C ALA A 52 11.83 7.88 1.03
N ALA A 53 12.96 8.11 0.37
CA ALA A 53 13.59 9.42 0.35
C ALA A 53 12.83 10.38 -0.58
N GLN A 54 12.90 11.70 -0.28
CA GLN A 54 12.34 12.72 -1.18
C GLN A 54 13.01 12.62 -2.55
N GLY A 55 12.20 12.54 -3.61
CA GLY A 55 12.67 12.42 -4.99
C GLY A 55 13.13 11.02 -5.42
N GLU A 56 13.05 10.01 -4.56
CA GLU A 56 13.46 8.64 -4.90
C GLU A 56 12.55 8.02 -5.99
N PHE A 57 11.25 8.29 -5.90
CA PHE A 57 10.24 7.82 -6.85
C PHE A 57 9.38 9.00 -7.32
N PRO A 58 9.90 9.86 -8.21
CA PRO A 58 9.23 11.10 -8.61
C PRO A 58 7.92 10.89 -9.35
N PHE A 59 7.70 9.69 -9.87
CA PHE A 59 6.50 9.28 -10.58
C PHE A 59 5.33 8.85 -9.68
N MET A 60 5.55 8.75 -8.36
CA MET A 60 4.49 8.34 -7.44
C MET A 60 3.40 9.41 -7.31
N VAL A 61 2.16 8.96 -7.38
CA VAL A 61 0.97 9.81 -7.28
C VAL A 61 0.03 9.28 -6.20
N ARG A 62 -0.44 10.18 -5.34
CA ARG A 62 -1.54 9.94 -4.41
C ARG A 62 -2.83 10.48 -5.00
N LEU A 63 -3.89 9.68 -5.01
CA LEU A 63 -5.21 10.05 -5.50
C LEU A 63 -6.16 10.33 -4.34
N SER A 64 -7.04 11.33 -4.48
CA SER A 64 -7.89 11.84 -3.39
C SER A 64 -8.91 10.84 -2.85
N MET A 65 -9.27 9.80 -3.63
CA MET A 65 -10.14 8.72 -3.17
C MET A 65 -9.42 7.69 -2.28
N GLY A 66 -8.14 7.85 -2.03
CA GLY A 66 -7.40 6.93 -1.17
C GLY A 66 -6.60 5.87 -1.91
N CYS A 67 -6.51 5.93 -3.22
CA CYS A 67 -5.67 5.09 -4.06
C CYS A 67 -4.31 5.74 -4.36
N GLY A 68 -3.37 4.92 -4.84
CA GLY A 68 -2.14 5.34 -5.48
C GLY A 68 -2.24 5.35 -6.99
N GLY A 69 -1.17 5.76 -7.64
CA GLY A 69 -0.98 5.71 -9.09
C GLY A 69 0.44 6.06 -9.47
N SER A 70 0.73 5.95 -10.74
CA SER A 70 2.00 6.39 -11.34
C SER A 70 1.77 7.43 -12.43
N LEU A 71 2.66 8.40 -12.52
CA LEU A 71 2.68 9.36 -13.61
C LEU A 71 3.15 8.64 -14.88
N TYR A 72 2.20 8.12 -15.66
CA TYR A 72 2.43 7.38 -16.90
C TYR A 72 2.89 8.30 -18.03
N ARG A 73 2.23 9.47 -18.16
CA ARG A 73 2.63 10.62 -18.97
C ARG A 73 2.51 11.87 -18.12
N GLN A 74 3.10 12.97 -18.52
CA GLN A 74 3.07 14.21 -17.72
C GLN A 74 1.65 14.67 -17.35
N ASP A 75 0.64 14.26 -18.13
CA ASP A 75 -0.76 14.62 -17.95
C ASP A 75 -1.69 13.41 -17.78
N ILE A 76 -1.14 12.20 -17.61
CA ILE A 76 -1.92 10.96 -17.44
C ILE A 76 -1.34 10.12 -16.29
N VAL A 77 -2.20 9.79 -15.34
CA VAL A 77 -1.90 8.86 -14.25
C VAL A 77 -2.45 7.49 -14.59
N LEU A 78 -1.63 6.44 -14.41
CA LEU A 78 -2.03 5.04 -14.46
C LEU A 78 -2.35 4.57 -13.03
N THR A 79 -3.50 3.95 -12.85
CA THR A 79 -4.01 3.42 -11.58
C THR A 79 -4.83 2.14 -11.82
N ALA A 80 -5.47 1.59 -10.78
CA ALA A 80 -6.37 0.45 -10.90
C ALA A 80 -7.78 0.86 -11.33
N ALA A 81 -8.48 -0.04 -12.04
CA ALA A 81 -9.86 0.19 -12.46
C ALA A 81 -10.83 0.27 -11.27
N HIS A 82 -10.59 -0.55 -10.22
CA HIS A 82 -11.42 -0.51 -9.01
C HIS A 82 -11.31 0.79 -8.20
N CYS A 83 -10.33 1.64 -8.50
CA CYS A 83 -10.18 2.97 -7.89
C CYS A 83 -11.09 4.04 -8.49
N VAL A 84 -11.74 3.78 -9.62
CA VAL A 84 -12.53 4.76 -10.37
C VAL A 84 -13.91 4.22 -10.73
N ASP A 85 -14.89 5.11 -10.88
CA ASP A 85 -16.27 4.77 -11.23
C ASP A 85 -16.50 4.94 -12.73
N GLY A 86 -16.11 3.92 -13.52
CA GLY A 86 -16.32 3.91 -14.96
C GLY A 86 -15.45 4.89 -15.74
N SER A 87 -15.88 5.21 -16.96
CA SER A 87 -15.18 6.11 -17.89
C SER A 87 -16.02 7.34 -18.19
N GLY A 88 -15.36 8.47 -18.45
CA GLY A 88 -16.02 9.72 -18.84
C GLY A 88 -15.38 10.96 -18.23
N ASN A 89 -16.07 12.08 -18.30
CA ASN A 89 -15.65 13.32 -17.66
C ASN A 89 -15.70 13.16 -16.14
N ASN A 90 -14.60 13.48 -15.47
CA ASN A 90 -14.50 13.42 -14.02
C ASN A 90 -13.49 14.46 -13.54
N THR A 91 -13.96 15.46 -12.79
CA THR A 91 -13.13 16.54 -12.23
C THR A 91 -12.99 16.44 -10.71
N SER A 92 -13.50 15.37 -10.11
CA SER A 92 -13.52 15.20 -8.64
C SER A 92 -12.19 14.71 -8.06
N ILE A 93 -11.38 14.01 -8.87
CA ILE A 93 -10.14 13.39 -8.41
C ILE A 93 -9.04 14.44 -8.35
N THR A 94 -8.31 14.48 -7.25
CA THR A 94 -7.07 15.26 -7.13
C THR A 94 -5.88 14.30 -7.11
N ALA A 95 -4.94 14.49 -8.03
CA ALA A 95 -3.63 13.86 -8.04
C ALA A 95 -2.64 14.72 -7.27
N THR A 96 -1.98 14.15 -6.26
CA THR A 96 -0.91 14.78 -5.47
C THR A 96 0.40 14.06 -5.77
N ALA A 97 1.42 14.81 -6.19
CA ALA A 97 2.71 14.29 -6.63
C ALA A 97 3.89 15.17 -6.18
N GLY A 98 5.12 14.67 -6.36
CA GLY A 98 6.36 15.41 -6.13
C GLY A 98 6.81 15.46 -4.67
N VAL A 99 6.12 14.79 -3.75
CA VAL A 99 6.43 14.80 -2.31
C VAL A 99 6.36 13.41 -1.71
N VAL A 100 7.13 13.19 -0.66
CA VAL A 100 6.96 12.01 0.23
C VAL A 100 6.01 12.35 1.38
N ASP A 101 5.98 13.58 1.85
CA ASP A 101 5.07 14.08 2.88
C ASP A 101 3.85 14.74 2.24
N LEU A 102 2.68 14.10 2.35
CA LEU A 102 1.42 14.61 1.77
C LEU A 102 0.98 15.97 2.32
N GLN A 103 1.53 16.40 3.46
CA GLN A 103 1.26 17.73 4.05
C GLN A 103 2.26 18.79 3.60
N SER A 104 3.26 18.44 2.79
CA SER A 104 4.23 19.41 2.28
C SER A 104 3.55 20.48 1.42
N SER A 105 3.93 21.74 1.63
CA SER A 105 3.48 22.87 0.81
C SER A 105 4.03 22.81 -0.62
N SER A 106 5.08 22.03 -0.88
CA SER A 106 5.65 21.81 -2.21
C SER A 106 4.90 20.77 -3.05
N ALA A 107 3.85 20.15 -2.50
CA ALA A 107 3.07 19.14 -3.20
C ALA A 107 2.40 19.71 -4.46
N VAL A 108 2.64 19.06 -5.59
CA VAL A 108 1.95 19.38 -6.85
C VAL A 108 0.59 18.72 -6.84
N LYS A 109 -0.48 19.53 -6.83
CA LYS A 109 -1.86 19.04 -6.85
C LYS A 109 -2.54 19.44 -8.15
N VAL A 110 -3.09 18.46 -8.88
CA VAL A 110 -3.77 18.67 -10.15
C VAL A 110 -5.07 17.89 -10.16
N LYS A 111 -6.15 18.53 -10.62
CA LYS A 111 -7.47 17.90 -10.80
C LYS A 111 -7.49 17.03 -12.05
N SER A 112 -8.29 15.97 -12.01
CA SER A 112 -8.67 15.21 -13.20
C SER A 112 -9.58 16.00 -14.12
N THR A 113 -9.67 15.58 -15.39
CA THR A 113 -10.69 16.04 -16.35
C THR A 113 -11.49 14.88 -16.92
N LYS A 114 -10.81 13.75 -17.16
CA LYS A 114 -11.42 12.52 -17.68
C LYS A 114 -10.82 11.30 -17.00
N VAL A 115 -11.60 10.24 -16.97
CA VAL A 115 -11.17 8.91 -16.54
C VAL A 115 -11.49 7.92 -17.67
N LEU A 116 -10.61 6.96 -17.89
CA LEU A 116 -10.82 5.82 -18.76
C LEU A 116 -10.52 4.54 -17.98
N GLN A 117 -11.56 3.81 -17.62
CA GLN A 117 -11.46 2.49 -17.01
C GLN A 117 -11.25 1.44 -18.10
N ALA A 118 -10.50 0.39 -17.82
CA ALA A 118 -10.23 -0.68 -18.77
C ALA A 118 -11.52 -1.21 -19.41
N PRO A 119 -11.58 -1.32 -20.75
CA PRO A 119 -12.75 -1.86 -21.41
C PRO A 119 -13.04 -3.31 -20.96
N GLY A 120 -14.29 -3.55 -20.54
CA GLY A 120 -14.73 -4.85 -20.06
C GLY A 120 -14.26 -5.19 -18.65
N TYR A 121 -13.78 -4.24 -17.86
CA TYR A 121 -13.57 -4.42 -16.43
C TYR A 121 -14.91 -4.72 -15.75
N ASN A 122 -14.94 -5.78 -14.96
CA ASN A 122 -16.15 -6.26 -14.26
C ASN A 122 -15.89 -6.70 -12.81
N GLY A 123 -14.73 -6.29 -12.26
CA GLY A 123 -14.28 -6.70 -10.93
C GLY A 123 -13.32 -7.88 -10.91
N ASN A 124 -13.06 -8.52 -12.07
CA ASN A 124 -12.10 -9.63 -12.20
C ASN A 124 -11.15 -9.37 -13.35
N GLY A 125 -9.84 -9.39 -13.08
CA GLY A 125 -8.82 -9.08 -14.08
C GLY A 125 -8.97 -7.68 -14.66
N LYS A 126 -8.16 -7.33 -15.66
CA LYS A 126 -8.20 -6.02 -16.37
C LYS A 126 -8.23 -4.80 -15.45
N ASP A 127 -7.68 -4.92 -14.26
CA ASP A 127 -7.80 -3.90 -13.22
C ASP A 127 -6.80 -2.75 -13.45
N TRP A 128 -7.04 -1.98 -14.51
CA TRP A 128 -6.28 -0.77 -14.84
C TRP A 128 -7.19 0.37 -15.30
N ALA A 129 -6.79 1.59 -15.02
CA ALA A 129 -7.46 2.80 -15.47
C ALA A 129 -6.47 3.94 -15.70
N LEU A 130 -6.86 4.90 -16.52
CA LEU A 130 -6.13 6.12 -16.79
C LEU A 130 -6.94 7.33 -16.32
N ILE A 131 -6.24 8.28 -15.70
CA ILE A 131 -6.81 9.55 -15.26
C ILE A 131 -6.09 10.67 -16.02
N LYS A 132 -6.84 11.43 -16.84
CA LYS A 132 -6.34 12.63 -17.51
C LYS A 132 -6.37 13.79 -16.53
N LEU A 133 -5.23 14.46 -16.40
CA LEU A 133 -5.07 15.65 -15.57
C LEU A 133 -5.40 16.93 -16.33
N ALA A 134 -5.87 17.94 -15.62
CA ALA A 134 -6.23 19.25 -16.16
C ALA A 134 -5.02 20.03 -16.72
N ARG A 135 -3.82 19.73 -16.24
CA ARG A 135 -2.56 20.27 -16.74
C ARG A 135 -1.43 19.27 -16.56
N PRO A 136 -0.38 19.33 -17.39
CA PRO A 136 0.79 18.45 -17.22
C PRO A 136 1.58 18.80 -15.95
N ILE A 137 2.27 17.78 -15.42
CA ILE A 137 3.26 17.88 -14.35
C ILE A 137 4.64 17.69 -15.01
N THR A 138 5.27 18.76 -15.44
CA THR A 138 6.45 18.72 -16.29
C THR A 138 7.78 18.59 -15.55
N ASN A 139 7.78 18.85 -14.26
CA ASN A 139 8.99 18.83 -13.40
C ASN A 139 9.25 17.49 -12.72
N LEU A 140 8.48 16.47 -13.04
CA LEU A 140 8.62 15.11 -12.50
C LEU A 140 8.84 14.11 -13.62
N SER A 141 9.68 13.09 -13.36
CA SER A 141 9.85 11.96 -14.26
C SER A 141 8.61 11.07 -14.28
N THR A 142 8.29 10.57 -15.45
CA THR A 142 7.23 9.56 -15.64
C THR A 142 7.78 8.16 -15.44
N LEU A 143 6.90 7.20 -15.18
CA LEU A 143 7.23 5.78 -15.09
C LEU A 143 6.75 5.07 -16.36
N ARG A 144 7.68 4.59 -17.18
CA ARG A 144 7.35 3.78 -18.34
C ARG A 144 6.85 2.41 -17.93
N THR A 145 5.97 1.83 -18.70
CA THR A 145 5.49 0.46 -18.49
C THR A 145 6.38 -0.54 -19.26
N THR A 146 6.45 -1.77 -18.74
CA THR A 146 6.98 -2.88 -19.54
C THR A 146 6.07 -3.15 -20.73
N THR A 147 6.66 -3.61 -21.84
CA THR A 147 5.94 -3.94 -23.08
C THR A 147 5.80 -5.44 -23.29
N ASP A 148 6.57 -6.22 -22.57
CA ASP A 148 6.60 -7.68 -22.62
C ASP A 148 6.87 -8.26 -21.21
N GLY A 149 6.82 -9.57 -21.08
CA GLY A 149 6.95 -10.29 -19.81
C GLY A 149 8.39 -10.49 -19.31
N ARG A 150 9.42 -9.91 -19.93
CA ARG A 150 10.83 -10.14 -19.52
C ARG A 150 11.14 -9.69 -18.11
N TYR A 151 10.40 -8.70 -17.61
CA TYR A 151 10.57 -8.15 -16.27
C TYR A 151 9.55 -8.69 -15.25
N ASP A 152 8.68 -9.63 -15.64
CA ASP A 152 7.63 -10.20 -14.81
C ASP A 152 8.17 -11.26 -13.81
N GLN A 153 9.38 -11.10 -13.30
CA GLN A 153 10.04 -12.02 -12.38
C GLN A 153 11.10 -11.32 -11.54
N GLY A 154 11.58 -12.02 -10.50
CA GLY A 154 12.61 -11.50 -9.59
C GLY A 154 12.00 -10.61 -8.49
N ASP A 155 12.77 -9.64 -8.03
CA ASP A 155 12.34 -8.74 -6.98
C ASP A 155 11.73 -7.46 -7.55
N PHE A 156 10.63 -7.03 -6.94
CA PHE A 156 9.94 -5.79 -7.27
C PHE A 156 9.98 -4.82 -6.10
N VAL A 157 9.87 -3.55 -6.41
CA VAL A 157 9.63 -2.49 -5.44
C VAL A 157 8.17 -2.08 -5.53
N VAL A 158 7.54 -1.92 -4.39
CA VAL A 158 6.24 -1.30 -4.22
C VAL A 158 6.39 -0.07 -3.33
N ALA A 159 5.63 0.97 -3.61
CA ALA A 159 5.66 2.18 -2.79
C ALA A 159 4.25 2.78 -2.69
N GLY A 160 3.95 3.43 -1.56
CA GLY A 160 2.65 4.05 -1.35
C GLY A 160 2.50 4.71 0.01
N TRP A 161 1.33 5.30 0.20
CA TRP A 161 0.86 5.92 1.43
C TRP A 161 -0.24 5.10 2.10
N GLY A 162 -0.35 3.84 1.75
CA GLY A 162 -1.34 2.91 2.31
C GLY A 162 -1.11 2.61 3.78
N ALA A 163 -2.00 1.79 4.34
CA ALA A 163 -1.95 1.40 5.73
C ALA A 163 -0.66 0.63 6.05
N ALA A 164 -0.10 0.92 7.19
CA ALA A 164 1.14 0.32 7.65
C ALA A 164 0.96 -1.07 8.28
N ARG A 165 -0.28 -1.50 8.43
CA ARG A 165 -0.73 -2.81 8.89
C ARG A 165 -2.17 -3.01 8.44
N GLU A 166 -2.59 -4.24 8.35
CA GLU A 166 -3.97 -4.59 8.06
C GLU A 166 -4.94 -3.89 9.04
N GLY A 167 -5.99 -3.26 8.51
CA GLY A 167 -6.96 -2.47 9.27
C GLY A 167 -6.42 -1.16 9.86
N GLY A 168 -5.20 -0.76 9.49
CA GLY A 168 -4.60 0.51 9.92
C GLY A 168 -5.02 1.70 9.08
N GLY A 169 -4.69 2.91 9.54
CA GLY A 169 -4.89 4.15 8.80
C GLY A 169 -3.82 4.38 7.73
N GLN A 170 -4.19 5.11 6.70
CA GLN A 170 -3.26 5.54 5.65
C GLN A 170 -2.17 6.43 6.22
N GLN A 171 -1.00 6.43 5.56
CA GLN A 171 0.20 7.09 6.04
C GLN A 171 0.35 8.49 5.44
N ARG A 172 0.92 9.39 6.21
CA ARG A 172 1.33 10.72 5.76
C ARG A 172 2.56 10.66 4.86
N TYR A 173 3.52 9.79 5.19
CA TYR A 173 4.81 9.68 4.51
C TYR A 173 4.86 8.49 3.56
N LEU A 174 5.41 8.71 2.35
CA LEU A 174 5.65 7.66 1.37
C LEU A 174 6.58 6.59 1.93
N ARG A 175 6.20 5.35 1.71
CA ARG A 175 6.98 4.18 2.11
C ARG A 175 7.24 3.28 0.92
N LYS A 176 8.25 2.42 1.05
CA LYS A 176 8.64 1.44 0.03
C LYS A 176 8.94 0.09 0.66
N ALA A 177 8.76 -0.96 -0.12
CA ALA A 177 9.14 -2.32 0.24
C ALA A 177 9.61 -3.08 -1.00
N THR A 178 10.38 -4.15 -0.77
CA THR A 178 10.74 -5.12 -1.81
C THR A 178 9.92 -6.37 -1.62
N VAL A 179 9.26 -6.82 -2.68
CA VAL A 179 8.43 -8.03 -2.71
C VAL A 179 8.93 -8.97 -3.81
N PRO A 180 9.25 -10.23 -3.49
CA PRO A 180 9.68 -11.20 -4.48
C PRO A 180 8.51 -11.69 -5.33
N PHE A 181 8.79 -12.02 -6.59
CA PHE A 181 7.86 -12.70 -7.48
C PHE A 181 7.38 -14.02 -6.89
N VAL A 182 6.09 -14.30 -7.03
CA VAL A 182 5.49 -15.60 -6.74
C VAL A 182 4.99 -16.20 -8.05
N ASP A 183 5.47 -17.41 -8.37
CA ASP A 183 5.16 -18.05 -9.65
C ASP A 183 3.67 -18.34 -9.81
N THR A 184 3.21 -18.38 -11.05
CA THR A 184 1.82 -18.61 -11.44
C THR A 184 1.23 -19.89 -10.83
N PRO A 185 1.91 -21.06 -10.85
CA PRO A 185 1.38 -22.27 -10.21
C PRO A 185 1.17 -22.11 -8.70
N THR A 186 2.08 -21.42 -8.01
CA THR A 186 1.96 -21.17 -6.58
C THR A 186 0.80 -20.23 -6.28
N CYS A 187 0.69 -19.11 -7.02
CA CYS A 187 -0.40 -18.16 -6.88
C CYS A 187 -1.76 -18.81 -7.16
N GLN A 188 -1.83 -19.65 -8.20
CA GLN A 188 -3.05 -20.37 -8.55
C GLN A 188 -3.46 -21.41 -7.50
N ARG A 189 -2.50 -22.05 -6.83
CA ARG A 189 -2.81 -22.93 -5.67
C ARG A 189 -3.40 -22.16 -4.49
N VAL A 190 -2.95 -20.91 -4.28
CA VAL A 190 -3.43 -20.08 -3.17
C VAL A 190 -4.84 -19.54 -3.44
N TYR A 191 -5.10 -19.05 -4.65
CA TYR A 191 -6.30 -18.27 -4.96
C TYR A 191 -7.28 -18.97 -5.90
N GLY A 192 -6.89 -20.12 -6.47
CA GLY A 192 -7.76 -20.91 -7.36
C GLY A 192 -8.23 -20.09 -8.56
N SER A 193 -9.53 -20.14 -8.83
CA SER A 193 -10.17 -19.43 -9.96
C SER A 193 -10.29 -17.92 -9.77
N ALA A 194 -10.02 -17.38 -8.58
CA ALA A 194 -10.00 -15.93 -8.35
C ALA A 194 -8.77 -15.27 -8.99
N TYR A 195 -7.67 -16.01 -9.14
CA TYR A 195 -6.48 -15.53 -9.83
C TYR A 195 -6.57 -15.81 -11.34
N ILE A 196 -6.29 -14.82 -12.17
CA ILE A 196 -6.37 -14.91 -13.64
C ILE A 196 -4.95 -14.92 -14.22
N PRO A 197 -4.38 -16.13 -14.48
CA PRO A 197 -3.09 -16.25 -15.13
C PRO A 197 -3.07 -15.52 -16.47
N GLY A 198 -2.02 -14.76 -16.75
CA GLY A 198 -1.91 -13.97 -17.97
C GLY A 198 -2.39 -12.52 -17.84
N GLU A 199 -3.34 -12.21 -16.95
CA GLU A 199 -3.77 -10.84 -16.65
C GLU A 199 -3.21 -10.32 -15.33
N GLU A 200 -2.79 -11.22 -14.44
CA GLU A 200 -2.34 -10.93 -13.09
C GLU A 200 -0.97 -11.53 -12.79
N ILE A 201 -0.30 -10.96 -11.81
CA ILE A 201 1.02 -11.39 -11.32
C ILE A 201 1.04 -11.29 -9.79
N CYS A 202 1.61 -12.29 -9.12
CA CYS A 202 1.71 -12.33 -7.67
C CYS A 202 3.10 -11.96 -7.18
N ALA A 203 3.16 -11.25 -6.06
CA ALA A 203 4.40 -10.98 -5.35
C ALA A 203 4.17 -10.92 -3.84
N GLY A 204 5.18 -11.31 -3.06
CA GLY A 204 5.09 -11.29 -1.60
C GLY A 204 5.99 -12.35 -0.96
N ILE A 205 6.24 -12.23 0.34
CA ILE A 205 7.06 -13.19 1.09
C ILE A 205 6.18 -14.33 1.58
N MET A 206 6.15 -15.44 0.84
CA MET A 206 5.23 -16.56 1.10
C MET A 206 5.41 -17.19 2.48
N ARG A 207 6.66 -17.42 2.92
CA ARG A 207 6.93 -18.20 4.15
C ARG A 207 6.55 -17.45 5.42
N THR A 208 6.91 -16.19 5.50
CA THR A 208 6.78 -15.39 6.75
C THR A 208 5.77 -14.27 6.64
N GLY A 209 5.37 -13.90 5.43
CA GLY A 209 4.66 -12.64 5.22
C GLY A 209 5.49 -11.44 5.69
N GLY A 210 4.84 -10.46 6.28
CA GLY A 210 5.48 -9.32 6.96
C GLY A 210 5.87 -8.18 6.04
N VAL A 211 5.81 -8.33 4.71
CA VAL A 211 6.09 -7.28 3.71
C VAL A 211 5.10 -7.40 2.58
N ASP A 212 4.30 -6.35 2.34
CA ASP A 212 3.36 -6.26 1.23
C ASP A 212 2.77 -4.84 1.12
N THR A 213 1.96 -4.63 0.07
CA THR A 213 1.02 -3.50 -0.05
C THR A 213 -0.21 -3.71 0.83
N CYS A 214 -0.90 -2.62 1.18
CA CYS A 214 -2.08 -2.66 2.05
C CYS A 214 -3.14 -1.65 1.60
N GLN A 215 -4.23 -1.52 2.38
CA GLN A 215 -5.31 -0.59 2.07
C GLN A 215 -4.79 0.84 1.86
N GLY A 216 -5.08 1.41 0.69
CA GLY A 216 -4.61 2.73 0.25
C GLY A 216 -3.38 2.72 -0.64
N ASP A 217 -2.76 1.54 -0.89
CA ASP A 217 -1.76 1.34 -1.93
C ASP A 217 -2.39 0.93 -3.27
N SER A 218 -3.67 0.52 -3.27
CA SER A 218 -4.46 0.18 -4.45
C SER A 218 -4.23 1.15 -5.61
N GLY A 219 -3.98 0.64 -6.80
CA GLY A 219 -3.68 1.42 -8.00
C GLY A 219 -2.25 1.93 -8.09
N GLY A 220 -1.47 1.85 -7.00
CA GLY A 220 -0.04 2.19 -7.01
C GLY A 220 0.79 1.24 -7.87
N PRO A 221 1.99 1.67 -8.31
CA PRO A 221 2.83 0.85 -9.17
C PRO A 221 3.61 -0.20 -8.38
N MET A 222 3.77 -1.38 -8.96
CA MET A 222 4.83 -2.32 -8.70
C MET A 222 5.86 -2.20 -9.83
N PHE A 223 7.13 -1.99 -9.50
CA PHE A 223 8.14 -1.64 -10.47
C PHE A 223 9.52 -2.24 -10.12
N ARG A 224 10.40 -2.28 -11.07
CA ARG A 224 11.80 -2.75 -10.90
C ARG A 224 12.73 -1.99 -11.83
N LYS A 225 14.03 -2.21 -11.67
CA LYS A 225 15.02 -1.73 -12.64
C LYS A 225 15.04 -2.64 -13.88
N ASP A 226 15.12 -2.01 -15.04
CA ASP A 226 15.43 -2.69 -16.30
C ASP A 226 16.94 -2.93 -16.46
N ASP A 227 17.35 -3.52 -17.57
CA ASP A 227 18.75 -3.85 -17.87
C ASP A 227 19.63 -2.60 -17.99
N ALA A 228 19.04 -1.43 -18.26
CA ALA A 228 19.73 -0.14 -18.31
C ALA A 228 19.72 0.62 -16.97
N GLY A 229 19.15 0.02 -15.92
CA GLY A 229 19.04 0.63 -14.59
C GLY A 229 17.90 1.66 -14.46
N ALA A 230 17.02 1.81 -15.46
CA ALA A 230 15.85 2.68 -15.38
C ALA A 230 14.67 1.97 -14.71
N TRP A 231 13.82 2.72 -14.02
CA TRP A 231 12.59 2.17 -13.46
C TRP A 231 11.58 1.82 -14.56
N VAL A 232 10.96 0.64 -14.44
CA VAL A 232 9.90 0.16 -15.31
C VAL A 232 8.76 -0.42 -14.47
N GLN A 233 7.53 -0.05 -14.78
CA GLN A 233 6.34 -0.57 -14.11
C GLN A 233 5.97 -1.95 -14.67
N VAL A 234 5.83 -2.92 -13.77
CA VAL A 234 5.50 -4.31 -14.07
C VAL A 234 4.08 -4.65 -13.62
N GLY A 235 3.63 -4.03 -12.54
CA GLY A 235 2.32 -4.30 -11.97
C GLY A 235 1.59 -3.04 -11.48
N ILE A 236 0.29 -3.23 -11.20
CA ILE A 236 -0.57 -2.26 -10.53
C ILE A 236 -1.18 -2.97 -9.33
N VAL A 237 -1.10 -2.39 -8.13
CA VAL A 237 -1.69 -2.97 -6.91
C VAL A 237 -3.18 -3.17 -7.12
N SER A 238 -3.64 -4.42 -7.11
CA SER A 238 -5.02 -4.78 -7.41
C SER A 238 -5.75 -5.31 -6.19
N TRP A 239 -5.43 -6.52 -5.72
CA TRP A 239 -6.13 -7.14 -4.61
C TRP A 239 -5.21 -8.10 -3.81
N GLY A 240 -5.75 -8.63 -2.71
CA GLY A 240 -5.08 -9.63 -1.89
C GLY A 240 -5.97 -10.05 -0.73
N GLU A 241 -5.59 -11.12 -0.06
CA GLU A 241 -6.28 -11.61 1.13
C GLU A 241 -5.57 -11.14 2.40
N GLY A 242 -6.01 -10.01 2.93
CA GLY A 242 -5.34 -9.28 4.01
C GLY A 242 -4.15 -8.46 3.49
N CYS A 243 -3.19 -8.18 4.38
CA CYS A 243 -1.96 -7.48 4.04
C CYS A 243 -0.76 -8.22 4.65
N ALA A 244 0.17 -8.66 3.80
CA ALA A 244 1.41 -9.32 4.23
C ALA A 244 1.21 -10.58 5.10
N ARG A 245 0.12 -11.29 4.94
CA ARG A 245 -0.12 -12.55 5.65
C ARG A 245 0.76 -13.66 5.07
N PRO A 246 1.32 -14.56 5.90
CA PRO A 246 2.03 -15.75 5.40
C PRO A 246 1.14 -16.56 4.44
N GLY A 247 1.71 -17.01 3.32
CA GLY A 247 1.00 -17.79 2.32
C GLY A 247 -0.04 -17.04 1.48
N LYS A 248 -0.17 -15.71 1.64
CA LYS A 248 -1.13 -14.87 0.93
C LYS A 248 -0.41 -13.73 0.23
N PRO A 249 0.15 -13.95 -0.98
CA PRO A 249 0.86 -12.91 -1.72
C PRO A 249 -0.13 -11.86 -2.24
N GLY A 250 0.36 -10.62 -2.43
CA GLY A 250 -0.38 -9.60 -3.15
C GLY A 250 -0.60 -9.98 -4.61
N VAL A 251 -1.72 -9.58 -5.17
CA VAL A 251 -2.07 -9.77 -6.58
C VAL A 251 -2.10 -8.41 -7.28
N TYR A 252 -1.41 -8.34 -8.40
CA TYR A 252 -1.19 -7.12 -9.17
C TYR A 252 -1.69 -7.33 -10.59
N THR A 253 -2.25 -6.30 -11.22
CA THR A 253 -2.50 -6.33 -12.66
C THR A 253 -1.16 -6.46 -13.39
N ARG A 254 -1.04 -7.46 -14.27
CA ARG A 254 0.15 -7.67 -15.11
C ARG A 254 0.21 -6.63 -16.22
N VAL A 255 1.06 -5.63 -16.08
CA VAL A 255 1.14 -4.50 -17.03
C VAL A 255 1.56 -4.95 -18.42
N SER A 256 2.46 -5.95 -18.54
CA SER A 256 2.89 -6.48 -19.83
C SER A 256 1.74 -7.00 -20.69
N ALA A 257 0.70 -7.55 -20.06
CA ALA A 257 -0.50 -8.06 -20.74
C ALA A 257 -1.37 -6.93 -21.35
N PHE A 258 -1.30 -5.73 -20.80
CA PHE A 258 -2.16 -4.60 -21.16
C PHE A 258 -1.41 -3.41 -21.75
N SER A 259 -0.09 -3.48 -21.93
CA SER A 259 0.76 -2.36 -22.32
C SER A 259 0.28 -1.66 -23.60
N GLN A 260 -0.13 -2.40 -24.63
CA GLN A 260 -0.67 -1.85 -25.88
C GLN A 260 -2.04 -1.20 -25.67
N ALA A 261 -2.91 -1.84 -24.88
CA ALA A 261 -4.24 -1.30 -24.58
C ALA A 261 -4.13 0.02 -23.77
N ILE A 262 -3.24 0.04 -22.77
CA ILE A 262 -2.94 1.24 -21.96
C ILE A 262 -2.40 2.37 -22.87
N ALA A 263 -1.46 2.08 -23.74
CA ALA A 263 -0.89 3.07 -24.66
C ALA A 263 -1.95 3.66 -25.61
N LYS A 264 -2.78 2.80 -26.22
CA LYS A 264 -3.88 3.22 -27.09
C LYS A 264 -4.91 4.07 -26.34
N ALA A 265 -5.28 3.67 -25.12
CA ALA A 265 -6.20 4.42 -24.27
C ALA A 265 -5.63 5.79 -23.87
N ALA A 266 -4.34 5.87 -23.56
CA ALA A 266 -3.66 7.12 -23.26
C ALA A 266 -3.64 8.08 -24.46
N ASP A 267 -3.50 7.57 -25.68
CA ASP A 267 -3.59 8.38 -26.91
C ASP A 267 -5.02 8.89 -27.15
N GLN A 268 -6.03 8.11 -26.81
CA GLN A 268 -7.45 8.53 -26.89
C GLN A 268 -7.77 9.67 -25.91
N LEU A 269 -7.21 9.63 -24.70
CA LEU A 269 -7.42 10.67 -23.68
C LEU A 269 -6.76 12.01 -24.02
N ARG A 270 -5.85 12.06 -24.98
CA ARG A 270 -5.16 13.28 -25.41
C ARG A 270 -5.89 14.03 -26.53
N ARG A 271 -6.85 13.36 -27.16
CA ARG A 271 -7.71 13.96 -28.20
C ARG A 271 -8.91 14.65 -27.55
#